data_1dd111c7b2968f2d63cd7e95f617240b
#
_entry.id   1dd111c7b2968f2d63cd7e95f617240b
#
_cell.length_a   1.000
_cell.length_b   1.000
_cell.length_c   1.000
_cell.angle_alpha   90.00
_cell.angle_beta   90.00
_cell.angle_gamma   90.00
#
_symmetry.space_group_name_H-M   'P 1'
#
loop_
_entity.id
_entity.type
_entity.pdbx_description
1 polymer ?
#
loop_
_entity_poly.entity_id
_entity_poly.type
_entity_poly.pdbx_seq_one_letter_code
_entity_poly.pdbx_strand_id
1 'polypeptide(L)'
;MILVIGSEKGGCGKSTLAINLVVMSAREGIDTLLVDADIQGSCNEFSQRRDELAIAPRIQVMMKQGRNLHRELADLQHRYQRIIVDTGGRDSAELRSSLLVAQTVLLPVQPTQLDLWATEKAFQITATAQDLNPSLQTYVVITRAHTNLLVTTARDAMQFLSEFPHVRLCHTILYERLAWQKSILEGRSVVELRDTKAYTEMKLLYEEIFDGGIPQVETDPKP
;
A
#
# COMPACT_ATOMS: atom_id res chain seq x y z
N MET A 1 14.91 -1.71 2.31
CA MET A 1 13.70 -2.46 1.87
C MET A 1 12.93 -1.65 0.84
N ILE A 2 12.50 -2.27 -0.26
CA ILE A 2 11.67 -1.63 -1.29
C ILE A 2 10.28 -2.30 -1.26
N LEU A 3 9.24 -1.50 -0.98
CA LEU A 3 7.83 -1.86 -1.04
C LEU A 3 7.19 -1.19 -2.26
N VAL A 4 6.61 -1.97 -3.15
CA VAL A 4 5.85 -1.47 -4.31
C VAL A 4 4.35 -1.57 -4.02
N ILE A 5 3.59 -0.53 -4.32
CA ILE A 5 2.13 -0.56 -4.24
C ILE A 5 1.60 -0.50 -5.68
N GLY A 6 0.94 -1.57 -6.09
CA GLY A 6 0.46 -1.76 -7.46
C GLY A 6 -0.98 -2.23 -7.54
N SER A 7 -1.63 -2.06 -8.65
CA SER A 7 -2.95 -2.65 -8.95
C SER A 7 -3.27 -2.55 -10.44
N GLU A 8 -4.18 -3.41 -10.91
CA GLU A 8 -4.72 -3.33 -12.28
C GLU A 8 -5.79 -2.24 -12.47
N LYS A 9 -6.36 -1.74 -11.37
CA LYS A 9 -7.41 -0.71 -11.42
C LYS A 9 -7.02 0.58 -10.73
N GLY A 10 -7.53 1.69 -11.25
CA GLY A 10 -7.52 2.98 -10.55
C GLY A 10 -8.53 3.01 -9.39
N GLY A 11 -8.28 3.89 -8.41
CA GLY A 11 -9.24 4.15 -7.33
C GLY A 11 -9.27 3.13 -6.18
N CYS A 12 -8.44 2.09 -6.18
CA CYS A 12 -8.36 1.10 -5.10
C CYS A 12 -7.57 1.58 -3.86
N GLY A 13 -7.02 2.79 -3.87
CA GLY A 13 -6.36 3.39 -2.70
C GLY A 13 -4.83 3.29 -2.66
N LYS A 14 -4.14 2.99 -3.77
CA LYS A 14 -2.66 2.88 -3.82
C LYS A 14 -1.95 4.09 -3.21
N SER A 15 -2.16 5.27 -3.79
CA SER A 15 -1.51 6.51 -3.31
C SER A 15 -1.87 6.84 -1.87
N THR A 16 -3.13 6.58 -1.48
CA THR A 16 -3.56 6.74 -0.08
C THR A 16 -2.76 5.82 0.85
N LEU A 17 -2.55 4.56 0.46
CA LEU A 17 -1.72 3.63 1.25
C LEU A 17 -0.25 4.06 1.28
N ALA A 18 0.32 4.42 0.13
CA ALA A 18 1.71 4.89 0.04
C ALA A 18 1.97 6.07 0.98
N ILE A 19 1.09 7.07 0.93
CA ILE A 19 1.14 8.25 1.79
C ILE A 19 1.06 7.87 3.29
N ASN A 20 0.13 7.01 3.65
CA ASN A 20 -0.04 6.63 5.06
C ASN A 20 1.16 5.82 5.56
N LEU A 21 1.69 4.88 4.76
CA LEU A 21 2.84 4.07 5.11
C LEU A 21 4.12 4.91 5.25
N VAL A 22 4.36 5.88 4.36
CA VAL A 22 5.55 6.74 4.45
C VAL A 22 5.48 7.66 5.66
N VAL A 23 4.30 8.23 5.97
CA VAL A 23 4.14 9.08 7.16
C VAL A 23 4.34 8.27 8.44
N MET A 24 3.81 7.05 8.52
CA MET A 24 4.06 6.17 9.67
C MET A 24 5.54 5.86 9.84
N SER A 25 6.23 5.45 8.76
CA SER A 25 7.67 5.18 8.78
C SER A 25 8.47 6.40 9.26
N ALA A 26 8.17 7.58 8.74
CA ALA A 26 8.84 8.82 9.14
C ALA A 26 8.57 9.19 10.61
N ARG A 27 7.39 8.90 11.13
CA ARG A 27 7.05 9.10 12.56
C ARG A 27 7.80 8.16 13.49
N GLU A 28 8.16 6.98 13.03
CA GLU A 28 9.02 6.02 13.74
C GLU A 28 10.52 6.33 13.60
N GLY A 29 10.87 7.40 12.88
CA GLY A 29 12.26 7.80 12.65
C GLY A 29 12.97 6.95 11.61
N ILE A 30 12.24 6.19 10.80
CA ILE A 30 12.81 5.39 9.71
C ILE A 30 13.04 6.29 8.50
N ASP A 31 14.29 6.35 8.03
CA ASP A 31 14.64 7.11 6.83
C ASP A 31 14.00 6.49 5.59
N THR A 32 12.93 7.14 5.12
CA THR A 32 12.03 6.61 4.09
C THR A 32 11.88 7.56 2.93
N LEU A 33 12.02 7.02 1.71
CA LEU A 33 11.72 7.72 0.47
C LEU A 33 10.40 7.20 -0.12
N LEU A 34 9.50 8.11 -0.50
CA LEU A 34 8.34 7.81 -1.33
C LEU A 34 8.68 8.12 -2.79
N VAL A 35 8.62 7.12 -3.66
CA VAL A 35 8.78 7.29 -5.10
C VAL A 35 7.39 7.33 -5.74
N ASP A 36 7.03 8.49 -6.27
CA ASP A 36 5.80 8.68 -7.03
C ASP A 36 6.06 8.33 -8.50
N ALA A 37 5.67 7.14 -8.89
CA ALA A 37 5.83 6.61 -10.24
C ALA A 37 4.52 6.68 -11.05
N ASP A 38 3.45 7.24 -10.48
CA ASP A 38 2.22 7.54 -11.22
C ASP A 38 2.35 8.91 -11.92
N ILE A 39 1.93 8.98 -13.18
CA ILE A 39 1.91 10.26 -13.93
C ILE A 39 0.96 11.30 -13.30
N GLN A 40 -0.02 10.85 -12.49
CA GLN A 40 -0.93 11.73 -11.79
C GLN A 40 -0.26 12.55 -10.67
N GLY A 41 0.86 12.06 -10.12
CA GLY A 41 1.65 12.81 -9.14
C GLY A 41 0.98 13.03 -7.78
N SER A 42 0.01 12.20 -7.39
CA SER A 42 -0.80 12.39 -6.18
C SER A 42 0.01 12.40 -4.89
N CYS A 43 1.08 11.60 -4.82
CA CYS A 43 1.95 11.57 -3.66
C CYS A 43 2.81 12.83 -3.56
N ASN A 44 3.25 13.36 -4.70
CA ASN A 44 3.98 14.62 -4.75
C ASN A 44 3.10 15.80 -4.35
N GLU A 45 1.87 15.89 -4.84
CA GLU A 45 0.90 16.92 -4.44
C GLU A 45 0.63 16.89 -2.94
N PHE A 46 0.45 15.70 -2.37
CA PHE A 46 0.28 15.54 -0.93
C PHE A 46 1.50 16.05 -0.14
N SER A 47 2.71 15.74 -0.60
CA SER A 47 3.94 16.21 0.07
C SER A 47 4.05 17.73 0.06
N GLN A 48 3.76 18.36 -1.07
CA GLN A 48 3.73 19.82 -1.19
C GLN A 48 2.70 20.42 -0.22
N ARG A 49 1.49 19.86 -0.19
CA ARG A 49 0.45 20.31 0.74
C ARG A 49 0.86 20.19 2.20
N ARG A 50 1.54 19.10 2.55
CA ARG A 50 2.07 18.87 3.90
C ARG A 50 3.15 19.89 4.27
N ASP A 51 4.05 20.22 3.35
CA ASP A 51 5.11 21.22 3.53
C ASP A 51 4.52 22.63 3.68
N GLU A 52 3.51 23.02 2.87
CA GLU A 52 2.79 24.30 2.98
C GLU A 52 2.15 24.49 4.36
N LEU A 53 1.63 23.40 4.94
CA LEU A 53 1.01 23.39 6.26
C LEU A 53 2.01 23.22 7.41
N ALA A 54 3.30 23.12 7.10
CA ALA A 54 4.39 22.88 8.07
C ALA A 54 4.14 21.69 9.00
N ILE A 55 3.58 20.58 8.46
CA ILE A 55 3.23 19.39 9.25
C ILE A 55 4.48 18.50 9.37
N ALA A 56 4.90 18.20 10.58
CA ALA A 56 5.98 17.26 10.88
C ALA A 56 5.45 15.83 11.10
N PRO A 57 6.25 14.79 10.80
CA PRO A 57 7.53 14.86 10.11
C PRO A 57 7.37 15.23 8.63
N ARG A 58 8.39 15.88 8.09
CA ARG A 58 8.50 16.05 6.64
C ARG A 58 8.71 14.70 5.99
N ILE A 59 8.10 14.47 4.84
CA ILE A 59 8.30 13.27 4.03
C ILE A 59 9.11 13.61 2.76
N GLN A 60 9.99 12.70 2.37
CA GLN A 60 10.73 12.87 1.12
C GLN A 60 9.98 12.17 0.00
N VAL A 61 9.68 12.93 -1.06
CA VAL A 61 9.01 12.39 -2.26
C VAL A 61 9.87 12.68 -3.48
N MET A 62 10.01 11.69 -4.35
CA MET A 62 10.66 11.82 -5.64
C MET A 62 9.73 11.32 -6.74
N MET A 63 9.43 12.18 -7.71
CA MET A 63 8.73 11.76 -8.93
C MET A 63 9.69 11.05 -9.86
N LYS A 64 9.36 9.82 -10.26
CA LYS A 64 10.18 9.07 -11.20
C LYS A 64 9.39 8.07 -12.02
N GLN A 65 9.55 8.16 -13.33
CA GLN A 65 8.87 7.32 -14.31
C GLN A 65 9.88 6.65 -15.25
N GLY A 66 9.42 5.61 -15.93
CA GLY A 66 10.14 4.96 -17.00
C GLY A 66 10.61 3.54 -16.73
N ARG A 67 10.95 2.85 -17.79
CA ARG A 67 11.29 1.41 -17.79
C ARG A 67 12.56 1.05 -17.01
N ASN A 68 13.40 2.02 -16.68
CA ASN A 68 14.66 1.80 -15.97
C ASN A 68 14.57 2.11 -14.47
N LEU A 69 13.36 2.25 -13.94
CA LEU A 69 13.12 2.58 -12.53
C LEU A 69 13.86 1.61 -11.58
N HIS A 70 13.97 0.33 -11.93
CA HIS A 70 14.69 -0.67 -11.13
C HIS A 70 16.16 -0.30 -10.85
N ARG A 71 16.86 0.32 -11.79
CA ARG A 71 18.28 0.72 -11.60
C ARG A 71 18.39 1.81 -10.55
N GLU A 72 17.51 2.79 -10.62
CA GLU A 72 17.48 3.89 -9.67
C GLU A 72 17.05 3.45 -8.27
N LEU A 73 16.06 2.56 -8.19
CA LEU A 73 15.65 1.96 -6.92
C LEU A 73 16.80 1.14 -6.29
N ALA A 74 17.58 0.42 -7.09
CA ALA A 74 18.77 -0.31 -6.64
C ALA A 74 19.84 0.63 -6.09
N ASP A 75 20.05 1.80 -6.69
CA ASP A 75 20.99 2.81 -6.18
C ASP A 75 20.47 3.48 -4.90
N LEU A 76 19.17 3.80 -4.86
CA LEU A 76 18.54 4.49 -3.74
C LEU A 76 18.43 3.59 -2.49
N GLN A 77 18.33 2.28 -2.63
CA GLN A 77 18.24 1.35 -1.48
C GLN A 77 19.50 1.40 -0.57
N HIS A 78 20.63 1.91 -1.07
CA HIS A 78 21.84 2.10 -0.27
C HIS A 78 21.81 3.40 0.56
N ARG A 79 20.86 4.31 0.27
CA ARG A 79 20.74 5.62 0.92
C ARG A 79 19.58 5.68 1.91
N TYR A 80 18.51 4.92 1.66
CA TYR A 80 17.29 4.93 2.46
C TYR A 80 17.06 3.57 3.10
N GLN A 81 16.62 3.57 4.34
CA GLN A 81 16.25 2.34 5.05
C GLN A 81 15.00 1.69 4.43
N ARG A 82 14.09 2.53 3.91
CA ARG A 82 12.84 2.11 3.29
C ARG A 82 12.53 2.95 2.05
N ILE A 83 12.09 2.29 1.01
CA ILE A 83 11.57 2.95 -0.20
C ILE A 83 10.16 2.41 -0.44
N ILE A 84 9.19 3.32 -0.57
CA ILE A 84 7.81 3.00 -0.93
C ILE A 84 7.58 3.54 -2.32
N VAL A 85 7.11 2.69 -3.25
CA VAL A 85 6.87 3.08 -4.65
C VAL A 85 5.37 3.04 -4.92
N ASP A 86 4.79 4.19 -5.21
CA ASP A 86 3.41 4.32 -5.70
C ASP A 86 3.40 4.22 -7.22
N THR A 87 2.72 3.24 -7.77
CA THR A 87 2.64 3.03 -9.22
C THR A 87 1.26 3.39 -9.76
N GLY A 88 1.19 3.73 -11.04
CA GLY A 88 -0.08 3.96 -11.72
C GLY A 88 -1.01 2.74 -11.68
N GLY A 89 -2.31 2.97 -11.85
CA GLY A 89 -3.27 1.89 -12.07
C GLY A 89 -3.09 1.29 -13.45
N ARG A 90 -3.07 0.00 -13.57
CA ARG A 90 -2.83 -0.86 -14.72
C ARG A 90 -1.40 -1.39 -14.80
N ASP A 91 -1.24 -2.39 -15.65
CA ASP A 91 0.06 -2.93 -16.04
C ASP A 91 0.92 -1.84 -16.66
N SER A 92 1.82 -1.27 -15.89
CA SER A 92 2.70 -0.19 -16.32
C SER A 92 4.16 -0.65 -16.37
N ALA A 93 4.96 0.06 -17.16
CA ALA A 93 6.39 -0.17 -17.24
C ALA A 93 7.07 0.06 -15.88
N GLU A 94 6.57 1.02 -15.11
CA GLU A 94 7.04 1.38 -13.77
C GLU A 94 6.76 0.27 -12.77
N LEU A 95 5.54 -0.30 -12.78
CA LEU A 95 5.20 -1.45 -11.94
C LEU A 95 6.14 -2.62 -12.24
N ARG A 96 6.21 -3.06 -13.50
CA ARG A 96 7.08 -4.18 -13.89
C ARG A 96 8.54 -3.94 -13.56
N SER A 97 9.03 -2.72 -13.80
CA SER A 97 10.41 -2.35 -13.49
C SER A 97 10.69 -2.40 -11.99
N SER A 98 9.83 -1.85 -11.15
CA SER A 98 10.05 -1.84 -9.70
C SER A 98 9.99 -3.23 -9.07
N LEU A 99 9.16 -4.14 -9.60
CA LEU A 99 9.08 -5.52 -9.11
C LEU A 99 10.40 -6.29 -9.26
N LEU A 100 11.27 -5.92 -10.20
CA LEU A 100 12.56 -6.59 -10.40
C LEU A 100 13.53 -6.45 -9.21
N VAL A 101 13.33 -5.44 -8.36
CA VAL A 101 14.22 -5.13 -7.22
C VAL A 101 13.48 -5.00 -5.89
N ALA A 102 12.15 -5.10 -5.90
CA ALA A 102 11.33 -5.02 -4.71
C ALA A 102 11.45 -6.28 -3.84
N GLN A 103 11.41 -6.13 -2.52
CA GLN A 103 11.23 -7.24 -1.59
C GLN A 103 9.76 -7.56 -1.39
N THR A 104 8.90 -6.54 -1.49
CA THR A 104 7.47 -6.69 -1.25
C THR A 104 6.66 -5.91 -2.28
N VAL A 105 5.60 -6.52 -2.78
CA VAL A 105 4.53 -5.80 -3.48
C VAL A 105 3.23 -5.94 -2.69
N LEU A 106 2.56 -4.82 -2.47
CA LEU A 106 1.24 -4.73 -1.83
C LEU A 106 0.19 -4.38 -2.89
N LEU A 107 -0.80 -5.24 -3.04
CA LEU A 107 -1.89 -5.11 -4.00
C LEU A 107 -3.19 -4.77 -3.26
N PRO A 108 -3.61 -3.49 -3.21
CA PRO A 108 -4.94 -3.14 -2.69
C PRO A 108 -6.03 -3.57 -3.65
N VAL A 109 -7.05 -4.25 -3.13
CA VAL A 109 -8.18 -4.80 -3.88
C VAL A 109 -9.49 -4.40 -3.22
N GLN A 110 -10.45 -3.89 -3.99
CA GLN A 110 -11.80 -3.67 -3.49
C GLN A 110 -12.58 -4.98 -3.53
N PRO A 111 -13.47 -5.25 -2.55
CA PRO A 111 -14.24 -6.50 -2.50
C PRO A 111 -15.43 -6.47 -3.47
N THR A 112 -15.19 -6.14 -4.74
CA THR A 112 -16.17 -6.21 -5.82
C THR A 112 -15.77 -7.28 -6.83
N GLN A 113 -16.74 -7.96 -7.45
CA GLN A 113 -16.44 -9.02 -8.39
C GLN A 113 -15.55 -8.57 -9.55
N LEU A 114 -15.76 -7.35 -10.06
CA LEU A 114 -14.95 -6.81 -11.15
C LEU A 114 -13.50 -6.49 -10.74
N ASP A 115 -13.29 -6.14 -9.47
CA ASP A 115 -11.95 -5.90 -8.95
C ASP A 115 -11.21 -7.20 -8.67
N LEU A 116 -11.91 -8.22 -8.17
CA LEU A 116 -11.36 -9.56 -7.96
C LEU A 116 -10.87 -10.18 -9.29
N TRP A 117 -11.68 -10.12 -10.34
CA TRP A 117 -11.25 -10.61 -11.67
C TRP A 117 -10.06 -9.84 -12.23
N ALA A 118 -10.01 -8.52 -12.03
CA ALA A 118 -8.85 -7.73 -12.46
C ALA A 118 -7.58 -8.08 -11.68
N THR A 119 -7.72 -8.53 -10.44
CA THR A 119 -6.59 -8.88 -9.58
C THR A 119 -5.86 -10.14 -10.06
N GLU A 120 -6.54 -11.08 -10.72
CA GLU A 120 -5.91 -12.26 -11.31
C GLU A 120 -4.77 -11.87 -12.27
N LYS A 121 -4.98 -10.81 -13.07
CA LYS A 121 -3.93 -10.31 -13.96
C LYS A 121 -2.75 -9.72 -13.18
N ALA A 122 -3.01 -9.01 -12.08
CA ALA A 122 -1.95 -8.52 -11.21
C ALA A 122 -1.14 -9.68 -10.63
N PHE A 123 -1.78 -10.79 -10.25
CA PHE A 123 -1.10 -11.99 -9.77
C PHE A 123 -0.22 -12.63 -10.85
N GLN A 124 -0.65 -12.68 -12.10
CA GLN A 124 0.18 -13.16 -13.21
C GLN A 124 1.43 -12.28 -13.41
N ILE A 125 1.28 -10.95 -13.29
CA ILE A 125 2.40 -10.01 -13.39
C ILE A 125 3.39 -10.26 -12.24
N THR A 126 2.91 -10.39 -10.99
CA THR A 126 3.78 -10.64 -9.85
C THR A 126 4.43 -12.03 -9.89
N ALA A 127 3.73 -13.06 -10.33
CA ALA A 127 4.30 -14.39 -10.54
C ALA A 127 5.43 -14.37 -11.57
N THR A 128 5.21 -13.71 -12.72
CA THR A 128 6.27 -13.53 -13.73
C THR A 128 7.46 -12.74 -13.17
N ALA A 129 7.21 -11.74 -12.33
CA ALA A 129 8.29 -10.99 -11.69
C ALA A 129 9.06 -11.84 -10.68
N GLN A 130 8.42 -12.77 -9.97
CA GLN A 130 9.05 -13.70 -9.03
C GLN A 130 10.03 -14.67 -9.73
N ASP A 131 9.80 -15.02 -11.00
CA ASP A 131 10.75 -15.81 -11.79
C ASP A 131 12.10 -15.08 -11.96
N LEU A 132 12.07 -13.74 -12.01
CA LEU A 132 13.26 -12.88 -12.16
C LEU A 132 13.78 -12.36 -10.82
N ASN A 133 12.92 -12.22 -9.83
CA ASN A 133 13.21 -11.76 -8.49
C ASN A 133 12.59 -12.72 -7.45
N PRO A 134 13.25 -13.85 -7.14
CA PRO A 134 12.70 -14.84 -6.22
C PRO A 134 12.48 -14.34 -4.78
N SER A 135 13.05 -13.19 -4.42
CA SER A 135 12.85 -12.58 -3.10
C SER A 135 11.55 -11.81 -2.98
N LEU A 136 10.87 -11.54 -4.09
CA LEU A 136 9.64 -10.76 -4.11
C LEU A 136 8.50 -11.52 -3.39
N GLN A 137 7.91 -10.86 -2.40
CA GLN A 137 6.71 -11.35 -1.72
C GLN A 137 5.49 -10.54 -2.16
N THR A 138 4.42 -11.22 -2.54
CA THR A 138 3.17 -10.60 -2.97
C THR A 138 2.16 -10.62 -1.83
N TYR A 139 1.76 -9.43 -1.37
CA TYR A 139 0.70 -9.23 -0.39
C TYR A 139 -0.53 -8.64 -1.05
N VAL A 140 -1.70 -9.05 -0.57
CA VAL A 140 -2.98 -8.47 -0.97
C VAL A 140 -3.70 -7.95 0.26
N VAL A 141 -4.21 -6.74 0.19
CA VAL A 141 -5.04 -6.15 1.24
C VAL A 141 -6.40 -5.75 0.67
N ILE A 142 -7.47 -6.15 1.36
CA ILE A 142 -8.82 -5.70 1.02
C ILE A 142 -8.97 -4.25 1.48
N THR A 143 -9.36 -3.39 0.54
CA THR A 143 -9.57 -1.96 0.77
C THR A 143 -11.01 -1.57 0.49
N ARG A 144 -11.46 -0.44 1.07
CA ARG A 144 -12.80 0.10 0.84
C ARG A 144 -13.92 -0.91 1.11
N ALA A 145 -13.70 -1.83 2.07
CA ALA A 145 -14.72 -2.74 2.53
C ALA A 145 -15.88 -1.97 3.17
N HIS A 146 -17.08 -2.50 3.05
CA HIS A 146 -18.25 -1.87 3.64
C HIS A 146 -18.22 -1.97 5.18
N THR A 147 -18.52 -0.89 5.87
CA THR A 147 -18.50 -0.85 7.35
C THR A 147 -19.65 -1.60 8.02
N ASN A 148 -20.70 -1.93 7.28
CA ASN A 148 -21.80 -2.74 7.79
C ASN A 148 -21.42 -4.23 7.77
N LEU A 149 -21.37 -4.85 8.94
CA LEU A 149 -21.00 -6.26 9.13
C LEU A 149 -21.95 -7.27 8.47
N LEU A 150 -23.16 -6.85 8.11
CA LEU A 150 -24.11 -7.69 7.38
C LEU A 150 -23.76 -7.82 5.89
N VAL A 151 -22.85 -6.98 5.38
CA VAL A 151 -22.39 -7.06 4.00
C VAL A 151 -21.21 -8.03 3.94
N THR A 152 -21.39 -9.17 3.28
CA THR A 152 -20.43 -10.28 3.26
C THR A 152 -19.33 -10.14 2.22
N THR A 153 -19.37 -9.11 1.36
CA THR A 153 -18.46 -8.96 0.22
C THR A 153 -16.97 -9.07 0.57
N ALA A 154 -16.56 -8.56 1.73
CA ALA A 154 -15.17 -8.68 2.17
C ALA A 154 -14.80 -10.14 2.50
N ARG A 155 -15.69 -10.89 3.13
CA ARG A 155 -15.50 -12.32 3.44
C ARG A 155 -15.44 -13.15 2.16
N ASP A 156 -16.33 -12.88 1.22
CA ASP A 156 -16.38 -13.58 -0.06
C ASP A 156 -15.11 -13.29 -0.88
N ALA A 157 -14.62 -12.05 -0.84
CA ALA A 157 -13.34 -11.66 -1.43
C ALA A 157 -12.16 -12.38 -0.78
N MET A 158 -12.12 -12.49 0.55
CA MET A 158 -11.07 -13.24 1.26
C MET A 158 -11.05 -14.71 0.86
N GLN A 159 -12.21 -15.33 0.73
CA GLN A 159 -12.32 -16.72 0.29
C GLN A 159 -11.75 -16.88 -1.13
N PHE A 160 -12.15 -16.02 -2.07
CA PHE A 160 -11.63 -16.04 -3.43
C PHE A 160 -10.11 -15.86 -3.47
N LEU A 161 -9.59 -14.87 -2.74
CA LEU A 161 -8.16 -14.57 -2.71
C LEU A 161 -7.31 -15.68 -2.06
N SER A 162 -7.88 -16.46 -1.15
CA SER A 162 -7.22 -17.60 -0.51
C SER A 162 -6.94 -18.78 -1.45
N GLU A 163 -7.55 -18.80 -2.64
CA GLU A 163 -7.30 -19.83 -3.66
C GLU A 163 -5.94 -19.64 -4.39
N PHE A 164 -5.26 -18.52 -4.17
CA PHE A 164 -3.98 -18.20 -4.83
C PHE A 164 -2.79 -18.41 -3.88
N PRO A 165 -2.12 -19.58 -3.91
CA PRO A 165 -1.13 -19.96 -2.89
C PRO A 165 0.18 -19.16 -2.93
N HIS A 166 0.47 -18.47 -4.04
CA HIS A 166 1.67 -17.64 -4.20
C HIS A 166 1.45 -16.19 -3.70
N VAL A 167 0.26 -15.90 -3.18
CA VAL A 167 -0.14 -14.59 -2.67
C VAL A 167 -0.42 -14.68 -1.18
N ARG A 168 0.09 -13.73 -0.41
CA ARG A 168 -0.20 -13.58 1.01
C ARG A 168 -1.37 -12.62 1.21
N LEU A 169 -2.49 -13.15 1.64
CA LEU A 169 -3.63 -12.31 1.99
C LEU A 169 -3.39 -11.70 3.37
N CYS A 170 -3.43 -10.35 3.45
CA CYS A 170 -3.38 -9.65 4.71
C CYS A 170 -4.60 -9.98 5.57
N HIS A 171 -4.39 -10.14 6.87
CA HIS A 171 -5.47 -10.31 7.85
C HIS A 171 -6.24 -9.00 8.04
N THR A 172 -5.53 -7.89 7.88
CA THR A 172 -6.09 -6.54 8.02
C THR A 172 -7.01 -6.21 6.84
N ILE A 173 -8.20 -5.70 7.14
CA ILE A 173 -9.15 -5.16 6.17
C ILE A 173 -9.26 -3.64 6.39
N LEU A 174 -9.13 -2.86 5.32
CA LEU A 174 -9.33 -1.42 5.35
C LEU A 174 -10.74 -1.08 4.90
N TYR A 175 -11.51 -0.47 5.78
CA TYR A 175 -12.90 -0.13 5.50
C TYR A 175 -13.05 1.24 4.85
N GLU A 176 -14.13 1.44 4.10
CA GLU A 176 -14.49 2.75 3.53
C GLU A 176 -14.84 3.71 4.67
N ARG A 177 -13.98 4.72 4.88
CA ARG A 177 -14.15 5.74 5.93
C ARG A 177 -13.86 7.13 5.39
N LEU A 178 -14.60 8.11 5.83
CA LEU A 178 -14.34 9.51 5.51
C LEU A 178 -12.95 9.98 5.97
N ALA A 179 -12.39 9.33 7.00
CA ALA A 179 -11.06 9.64 7.51
C ALA A 179 -9.97 9.55 6.43
N TRP A 180 -10.06 8.60 5.49
CA TRP A 180 -9.09 8.47 4.41
C TRP A 180 -9.06 9.69 3.49
N GLN A 181 -10.23 10.20 3.12
CA GLN A 181 -10.34 11.39 2.26
C GLN A 181 -9.93 12.66 3.03
N LYS A 182 -10.41 12.76 4.28
CA LYS A 182 -10.11 13.91 5.15
C LYS A 182 -8.61 14.03 5.41
N SER A 183 -7.92 12.93 5.67
CA SER A 183 -6.48 12.94 5.92
C SER A 183 -5.70 13.53 4.75
N ILE A 184 -5.99 13.09 3.53
CA ILE A 184 -5.32 13.60 2.32
C ILE A 184 -5.59 15.10 2.14
N LEU A 185 -6.86 15.54 2.29
CA LEU A 185 -7.24 16.94 2.18
C LEU A 185 -6.48 17.84 3.18
N GLU A 186 -6.25 17.35 4.40
CA GLU A 186 -5.56 18.05 5.47
C GLU A 186 -4.03 17.91 5.42
N GLY A 187 -3.44 17.27 4.40
CA GLY A 187 -1.99 16.98 4.32
C GLY A 187 -1.50 16.03 5.43
N ARG A 188 -2.41 15.20 5.97
CA ARG A 188 -2.17 14.30 7.10
C ARG A 188 -2.33 12.84 6.72
N SER A 189 -1.72 11.96 7.47
CA SER A 189 -2.06 10.55 7.50
C SER A 189 -3.25 10.30 8.43
N VAL A 190 -3.97 9.21 8.25
CA VAL A 190 -5.06 8.81 9.17
C VAL A 190 -4.55 8.60 10.59
N VAL A 191 -3.28 8.24 10.77
CA VAL A 191 -2.67 8.09 12.11
C VAL A 191 -2.41 9.43 12.81
N GLU A 192 -2.59 10.55 12.12
CA GLU A 192 -2.49 11.91 12.66
C GLU A 192 -3.87 12.53 12.91
N LEU A 193 -4.94 11.80 12.58
CA LEU A 193 -6.33 12.20 12.87
C LEU A 193 -6.81 11.58 14.19
N ARG A 194 -8.00 12.00 14.62
CA ARG A 194 -8.67 11.46 15.83
C ARG A 194 -9.55 10.23 15.54
N ASP A 195 -9.57 9.73 14.29
CA ASP A 195 -10.32 8.52 13.94
C ASP A 195 -9.56 7.28 14.41
N THR A 196 -10.00 6.70 15.51
CA THR A 196 -9.36 5.53 16.11
C THR A 196 -9.47 4.27 15.25
N LYS A 197 -10.54 4.13 14.45
CA LYS A 197 -10.75 2.94 13.62
C LYS A 197 -9.81 2.93 12.41
N ALA A 198 -9.75 4.04 11.67
CA ALA A 198 -8.81 4.16 10.55
C ALA A 198 -7.36 4.09 11.02
N TYR A 199 -7.05 4.67 12.19
CA TYR A 199 -5.75 4.54 12.85
C TYR A 199 -5.40 3.07 13.11
N THR A 200 -6.30 2.32 13.76
CA THR A 200 -6.06 0.90 14.11
C THR A 200 -5.87 0.06 12.86
N GLU A 201 -6.74 0.22 11.85
CA GLU A 201 -6.62 -0.50 10.58
C GLU A 201 -5.25 -0.24 9.91
N MET A 202 -4.84 1.02 9.85
CA MET A 202 -3.56 1.37 9.21
C MET A 202 -2.35 0.86 10.01
N LYS A 203 -2.43 0.92 11.34
CA LYS A 203 -1.38 0.41 12.22
C LYS A 203 -1.21 -1.10 12.07
N LEU A 204 -2.29 -1.86 12.10
CA LEU A 204 -2.27 -3.31 11.91
C LEU A 204 -1.68 -3.69 10.54
N LEU A 205 -2.10 -3.01 9.47
CA LEU A 205 -1.52 -3.25 8.15
C LEU A 205 -0.02 -2.95 8.11
N TYR A 206 0.41 -1.86 8.73
CA TYR A 206 1.81 -1.48 8.80
C TYR A 206 2.65 -2.55 9.50
N GLU A 207 2.21 -3.02 10.67
CA GLU A 207 2.86 -4.09 11.42
C GLU A 207 2.90 -5.40 10.61
N GLU A 208 1.83 -5.74 9.91
CA GLU A 208 1.75 -6.93 9.07
C GLU A 208 2.75 -6.91 7.91
N ILE A 209 2.92 -5.74 7.27
CA ILE A 209 3.82 -5.59 6.11
C ILE A 209 5.29 -5.47 6.52
N PHE A 210 5.60 -4.76 7.61
CA PHE A 210 6.97 -4.41 7.94
C PHE A 210 7.58 -5.23 9.07
N ASP A 211 6.78 -5.69 10.02
CA ASP A 211 7.27 -6.43 11.19
C ASP A 211 7.07 -7.94 11.05
N GLY A 212 6.39 -8.38 9.99
CA GLY A 212 6.08 -9.79 9.74
C GLY A 212 5.12 -10.39 10.79
N GLY A 213 4.49 -9.52 11.60
CA GLY A 213 3.58 -9.92 12.66
C GLY A 213 2.21 -10.33 12.10
N ILE A 214 1.74 -11.50 12.48
CA ILE A 214 0.30 -11.78 12.42
C ILE A 214 -0.32 -10.94 13.54
N PRO A 215 -1.26 -10.01 13.27
CA PRO A 215 -1.91 -9.24 14.30
C PRO A 215 -2.51 -10.19 15.34
N GLN A 216 -2.05 -10.15 16.57
CA GLN A 216 -2.75 -10.82 17.65
C GLN A 216 -4.05 -10.04 17.86
N VAL A 217 -5.16 -10.63 17.40
CA VAL A 217 -6.48 -10.15 17.76
C VAL A 217 -6.61 -10.40 19.26
N GLU A 218 -6.44 -9.35 20.07
CA GLU A 218 -6.88 -9.38 21.45
C GLU A 218 -8.38 -9.68 21.43
N THR A 219 -8.71 -10.93 21.69
CA THR A 219 -10.09 -11.31 22.00
C THR A 219 -10.37 -10.72 23.38
N ASP A 220 -11.09 -9.59 23.39
CA ASP A 220 -11.68 -9.07 24.62
C ASP A 220 -12.39 -10.23 25.34
N PRO A 221 -12.02 -10.56 26.56
CA PRO A 221 -12.80 -11.53 27.32
C PRO A 221 -14.20 -10.94 27.53
N LYS A 222 -15.20 -11.58 26.94
CA LYS A 222 -16.59 -11.22 27.19
C LYS A 222 -16.85 -11.22 28.69
N PRO A 223 -17.65 -10.26 29.17
CA PRO A 223 -18.07 -10.18 30.56
C PRO A 223 -18.94 -11.36 30.99
#